data_85698c388ba7c98120f26bf82af6ef67
#
_entry.id   85698c388ba7c98120f26bf82af6ef67
#
_cell.length_a   1.000
_cell.length_b   1.000
_cell.length_c   1.000
_cell.angle_alpha   90.00
_cell.angle_beta   90.00
_cell.angle_gamma   90.00
#
_symmetry.space_group_name_H-M   'P 1'
#
loop_
_entity.id
_entity.type
_entity.pdbx_description
1 polymer ?
#
loop_
_entity_poly.entity_id
_entity_poly.type
_entity_poly.pdbx_seq_one_letter_code
_entity_poly.pdbx_strand_id
1 'polypeptide(L)'
;STVSTAFFHFAAMQRAIQTTIMRGGTSKGIFLAASDLPAPGVLRDAVILRIFGSPDPRQIDGLGGADTLTSKLAIIGPPSVPSADVDYTFGQVSFVESKVDYGGNCGNISSAVGPYAIDKGYLKVDATEKQRVVRVHNTNTGALLQCTVQVADGRAVVDGDVQIAGVPSPGAGVDLDFSATKGSVTGKLLPSGQLKDLLSVPNEDASVEQVEVTLLDAGQPMVFLRATDLFNLQPEVASASPKVQAEALKNDAALLRRVERIRGVAAVKMGIVERWQDAERDSPYTPFVAAISPPQSQDADFSSLCVFMQKIHQAYPVTGSVATAAAALLEGSIFQEAGLKPFAHSDNGCKALVRIGHPSGVMDVDAAVRLEPPELLRAAMVRTARCLMDGQAYIPWSVWPESAK
;
A
#
# COMPACT_ATOMS: atom_id res chain seq x y z
N SER A 1 8.38 -1.76 -49.73
CA SER A 1 7.21 -0.89 -49.41
C SER A 1 6.00 -1.68 -48.88
N THR A 2 6.14 -2.98 -48.56
CA THR A 2 5.02 -3.86 -48.14
C THR A 2 4.93 -4.07 -46.62
N VAL A 3 5.94 -3.62 -45.86
CA VAL A 3 5.96 -3.76 -44.37
C VAL A 3 5.16 -2.65 -43.68
N SER A 4 5.02 -1.48 -44.32
CA SER A 4 4.31 -0.33 -43.75
C SER A 4 2.79 -0.50 -43.69
N THR A 5 2.20 -1.26 -44.62
CA THR A 5 0.74 -1.44 -44.70
C THR A 5 0.19 -2.47 -43.73
N ALA A 6 1.02 -3.44 -43.28
CA ALA A 6 0.59 -4.43 -42.30
C ALA A 6 0.49 -3.87 -40.89
N PHE A 7 1.34 -2.91 -40.53
CA PHE A 7 1.26 -2.21 -39.22
C PHE A 7 0.01 -1.34 -39.09
N PHE A 8 -0.43 -0.70 -40.18
CA PHE A 8 -1.64 0.12 -40.20
C PHE A 8 -2.94 -0.69 -40.05
N HIS A 9 -2.96 -1.95 -40.48
CA HIS A 9 -4.18 -2.78 -40.40
C HIS A 9 -4.42 -3.37 -38.98
N PHE A 10 -3.36 -3.63 -38.23
CA PHE A 10 -3.51 -4.08 -36.82
C PHE A 10 -4.02 -2.96 -35.91
N ALA A 11 -3.66 -1.71 -36.17
CA ALA A 11 -4.14 -0.55 -35.43
C ALA A 11 -5.62 -0.21 -35.68
N ALA A 12 -6.22 -0.71 -36.81
CA ALA A 12 -7.53 -0.28 -37.27
C ALA A 12 -8.73 -0.75 -36.41
N MET A 13 -8.54 -1.69 -35.48
CA MET A 13 -9.60 -2.28 -34.62
C MET A 13 -9.32 -2.18 -33.15
N GLN A 14 -8.23 -1.53 -32.74
CA GLN A 14 -7.82 -1.38 -31.37
C GLN A 14 -7.35 0.05 -31.10
N ARG A 15 -7.60 0.53 -29.88
CA ARG A 15 -7.06 1.81 -29.39
C ARG A 15 -5.76 1.56 -28.65
N ALA A 16 -4.72 2.29 -29.03
CA ALA A 16 -3.45 2.30 -28.34
C ALA A 16 -3.52 3.28 -27.14
N ILE A 17 -3.05 2.85 -25.98
CA ILE A 17 -2.98 3.65 -24.74
C ILE A 17 -1.54 3.62 -24.27
N GLN A 18 -0.91 4.79 -24.09
CA GLN A 18 0.44 4.88 -23.57
C GLN A 18 0.49 4.28 -22.16
N THR A 19 1.37 3.32 -21.97
CA THR A 19 1.40 2.48 -20.77
C THR A 19 2.84 2.27 -20.33
N THR A 20 3.07 2.44 -19.02
CA THR A 20 4.36 2.12 -18.43
C THR A 20 4.16 1.08 -17.33
N ILE A 21 4.95 0.01 -17.33
CA ILE A 21 4.98 -0.96 -16.23
C ILE A 21 6.17 -0.63 -15.35
N MET A 22 5.92 -0.40 -14.07
CA MET A 22 6.97 -0.10 -13.10
C MET A 22 6.93 -1.06 -11.92
N ARG A 23 8.10 -1.36 -11.38
CA ARG A 23 8.25 -1.85 -10.01
C ARG A 23 8.42 -0.63 -9.10
N GLY A 24 7.62 -0.57 -8.06
CA GLY A 24 7.79 0.32 -6.92
C GLY A 24 7.85 -0.51 -5.65
N GLY A 25 8.95 -0.39 -4.89
CA GLY A 25 9.17 -1.26 -3.74
C GLY A 25 9.01 -2.74 -4.09
N THR A 26 8.21 -3.47 -3.32
CA THR A 26 7.87 -4.88 -3.55
C THR A 26 6.63 -5.09 -4.43
N SER A 27 6.15 -4.05 -5.12
CA SER A 27 4.96 -4.13 -5.98
C SER A 27 5.31 -3.84 -7.44
N LYS A 28 4.53 -4.41 -8.36
CA LYS A 28 4.53 -4.09 -9.79
C LYS A 28 3.18 -3.48 -10.16
N GLY A 29 3.20 -2.38 -10.92
CA GLY A 29 1.98 -1.69 -11.33
C GLY A 29 2.04 -1.15 -12.74
N ILE A 30 0.85 -0.93 -13.30
CA ILE A 30 0.64 -0.26 -14.58
C ILE A 30 0.40 1.22 -14.30
N PHE A 31 1.22 2.07 -14.91
CA PHE A 31 1.17 3.52 -14.81
C PHE A 31 0.57 4.09 -16.09
N LEU A 32 -0.47 4.89 -15.93
CA LEU A 32 -1.21 5.53 -17.03
C LEU A 32 -1.28 7.04 -16.78
N ALA A 33 -1.11 7.85 -17.82
CA ALA A 33 -1.38 9.27 -17.69
C ALA A 33 -2.90 9.51 -17.65
N ALA A 34 -3.35 10.41 -16.79
CA ALA A 34 -4.76 10.76 -16.67
C ALA A 34 -5.34 11.31 -17.98
N SER A 35 -4.50 12.00 -18.79
CA SER A 35 -4.84 12.53 -20.12
C SER A 35 -5.13 11.45 -21.15
N ASP A 36 -4.61 10.24 -20.98
CA ASP A 36 -4.72 9.11 -21.91
C ASP A 36 -5.91 8.20 -21.58
N LEU A 37 -6.70 8.56 -20.57
CA LEU A 37 -7.85 7.82 -20.09
C LEU A 37 -9.14 8.61 -20.27
N PRO A 38 -10.30 7.95 -20.36
CA PRO A 38 -11.60 8.61 -20.21
C PRO A 38 -11.71 9.34 -18.89
N ALA A 39 -12.68 10.25 -18.77
CA ALA A 39 -13.05 10.87 -17.48
C ALA A 39 -13.39 9.79 -16.43
N PRO A 40 -13.18 10.07 -15.11
CA PRO A 40 -13.54 9.13 -14.06
C PRO A 40 -14.97 8.60 -14.19
N GLY A 41 -15.17 7.30 -14.04
CA GLY A 41 -16.46 6.63 -14.16
C GLY A 41 -16.38 5.27 -14.85
N VAL A 42 -17.53 4.71 -15.17
CA VAL A 42 -17.69 3.35 -15.67
C VAL A 42 -16.84 3.03 -16.92
N LEU A 43 -16.72 4.01 -17.84
CA LEU A 43 -15.91 3.82 -19.05
C LEU A 43 -14.42 3.72 -18.74
N ARG A 44 -13.91 4.59 -17.83
CA ARG A 44 -12.51 4.52 -17.38
C ARG A 44 -12.21 3.18 -16.72
N ASP A 45 -13.10 2.69 -15.86
CA ASP A 45 -12.92 1.40 -15.19
C ASP A 45 -12.95 0.25 -16.19
N ALA A 46 -13.86 0.28 -17.18
CA ALA A 46 -13.89 -0.74 -18.24
C ALA A 46 -12.59 -0.78 -19.05
N VAL A 47 -12.03 0.40 -19.39
CA VAL A 47 -10.72 0.52 -20.07
C VAL A 47 -9.61 -0.06 -19.22
N ILE A 48 -9.55 0.28 -17.93
CA ILE A 48 -8.54 -0.23 -16.98
C ILE A 48 -8.65 -1.75 -16.85
N LEU A 49 -9.86 -2.26 -16.59
CA LEU A 49 -10.10 -3.70 -16.47
C LEU A 49 -9.65 -4.44 -17.74
N ARG A 50 -9.87 -3.86 -18.90
CA ARG A 50 -9.44 -4.46 -20.17
C ARG A 50 -7.92 -4.45 -20.34
N ILE A 51 -7.23 -3.37 -19.95
CA ILE A 51 -5.77 -3.31 -19.95
C ILE A 51 -5.18 -4.37 -19.03
N PHE A 52 -5.80 -4.61 -17.86
CA PHE A 52 -5.34 -5.60 -16.89
C PHE A 52 -5.70 -7.04 -17.27
N GLY A 53 -6.70 -7.25 -18.13
CA GLY A 53 -7.26 -8.57 -18.42
C GLY A 53 -8.17 -9.10 -17.30
N SER A 54 -8.88 -8.20 -16.63
CA SER A 54 -9.79 -8.49 -15.51
C SER A 54 -11.26 -8.48 -15.97
N PRO A 55 -12.15 -9.29 -15.33
CA PRO A 55 -11.85 -10.28 -14.29
C PRO A 55 -11.36 -11.62 -14.90
N ASP A 56 -10.20 -12.05 -14.49
CA ASP A 56 -9.64 -13.37 -14.77
C ASP A 56 -8.53 -13.65 -13.74
N PRO A 57 -8.56 -14.76 -12.98
CA PRO A 57 -7.52 -15.09 -12.00
C PRO A 57 -6.10 -15.17 -12.58
N ARG A 58 -5.95 -15.35 -13.88
CA ARG A 58 -4.66 -15.36 -14.57
C ARG A 58 -4.33 -14.05 -15.28
N GLN A 59 -5.34 -13.16 -15.45
CA GLN A 59 -5.23 -11.94 -16.25
C GLN A 59 -4.56 -12.19 -17.62
N ILE A 60 -4.92 -13.32 -18.27
CA ILE A 60 -4.22 -13.83 -19.46
C ILE A 60 -4.38 -12.92 -20.67
N ASP A 61 -5.48 -12.17 -20.75
CA ASP A 61 -5.79 -11.27 -21.86
C ASP A 61 -5.53 -9.79 -21.47
N GLY A 62 -4.45 -9.57 -20.72
CA GLY A 62 -4.03 -8.24 -20.28
C GLY A 62 -2.63 -8.20 -19.69
N LEU A 63 -2.29 -7.06 -19.10
CA LEU A 63 -0.97 -6.77 -18.53
C LEU A 63 -0.90 -6.97 -17.00
N GLY A 64 -2.00 -7.37 -16.38
CA GLY A 64 -2.04 -7.65 -14.95
C GLY A 64 -1.12 -8.81 -14.56
N GLY A 65 -0.82 -8.94 -13.28
CA GLY A 65 0.12 -9.95 -12.78
C GLY A 65 -0.51 -11.05 -11.94
N ALA A 66 -1.86 -11.17 -11.94
CA ALA A 66 -2.61 -12.25 -11.29
C ALA A 66 -2.34 -12.42 -9.77
N ASP A 67 -1.87 -11.36 -9.10
CA ASP A 67 -1.58 -11.32 -7.68
C ASP A 67 -1.82 -9.91 -7.12
N THR A 68 -2.10 -9.81 -5.83
CA THR A 68 -2.39 -8.52 -5.17
C THR A 68 -1.21 -7.55 -5.19
N LEU A 69 0.03 -8.02 -5.28
CA LEU A 69 1.22 -7.18 -5.38
C LEU A 69 1.56 -6.76 -6.81
N THR A 70 0.95 -7.40 -7.81
CA THR A 70 1.26 -7.19 -9.23
C THR A 70 0.07 -6.75 -10.09
N SER A 71 -1.15 -6.68 -9.51
CA SER A 71 -2.36 -6.14 -10.15
C SER A 71 -2.70 -4.75 -9.61
N LYS A 72 -1.79 -3.81 -9.81
CA LYS A 72 -1.87 -2.45 -9.26
C LYS A 72 -1.82 -1.40 -10.36
N LEU A 73 -2.65 -0.37 -10.17
CA LEU A 73 -2.79 0.76 -11.06
C LEU A 73 -2.25 2.04 -10.41
N ALA A 74 -1.56 2.85 -11.20
CA ALA A 74 -1.25 4.23 -10.87
C ALA A 74 -1.71 5.14 -12.02
N ILE A 75 -2.63 6.05 -11.77
CA ILE A 75 -3.00 7.11 -12.70
C ILE A 75 -2.29 8.38 -12.25
N ILE A 76 -1.50 8.97 -13.14
CA ILE A 76 -0.71 10.16 -12.85
C ILE A 76 -1.23 11.32 -13.70
N GLY A 77 -1.41 12.45 -13.07
CA GLY A 77 -1.90 13.68 -13.71
C GLY A 77 -1.22 14.95 -13.19
N PRO A 78 -1.53 16.09 -13.82
CA PRO A 78 -1.12 17.39 -13.28
C PRO A 78 -1.74 17.60 -11.90
N PRO A 79 -1.08 18.39 -11.01
CA PRO A 79 -1.55 18.57 -9.64
C PRO A 79 -2.90 19.30 -9.59
N SER A 80 -3.83 18.79 -8.79
CA SER A 80 -5.10 19.44 -8.47
C SER A 80 -5.01 20.40 -7.28
N VAL A 81 -3.90 20.35 -6.53
CA VAL A 81 -3.63 21.21 -5.37
C VAL A 81 -2.30 21.95 -5.55
N PRO A 82 -2.19 23.23 -5.15
CA PRO A 82 -0.97 24.04 -5.37
C PRO A 82 0.27 23.51 -4.64
N SER A 83 0.09 22.72 -3.58
CA SER A 83 1.17 22.16 -2.78
C SER A 83 1.82 20.93 -3.39
N ALA A 84 1.28 20.38 -4.48
CA ALA A 84 1.78 19.19 -5.17
C ALA A 84 2.44 19.53 -6.51
N ASP A 85 3.23 18.60 -7.01
CA ASP A 85 3.82 18.62 -8.34
C ASP A 85 3.06 17.69 -9.30
N VAL A 86 2.45 16.64 -8.76
CA VAL A 86 1.61 15.67 -9.51
C VAL A 86 0.48 15.15 -8.64
N ASP A 87 -0.62 14.78 -9.29
CA ASP A 87 -1.66 13.93 -8.72
C ASP A 87 -1.33 12.46 -8.97
N TYR A 88 -1.61 11.63 -7.99
CA TYR A 88 -1.52 10.19 -8.05
C TYR A 88 -2.80 9.55 -7.55
N THR A 89 -3.49 8.83 -8.42
CA THR A 89 -4.63 7.98 -8.05
C THR A 89 -4.19 6.54 -8.08
N PHE A 90 -4.29 5.87 -6.94
CA PHE A 90 -4.06 4.43 -6.82
C PHE A 90 -5.33 3.65 -7.18
N GLY A 91 -5.18 2.47 -7.81
CA GLY A 91 -6.24 1.50 -7.97
C GLY A 91 -5.73 0.07 -7.72
N GLN A 92 -6.44 -0.67 -6.87
CA GLN A 92 -6.26 -2.12 -6.77
C GLN A 92 -7.21 -2.77 -7.75
N VAL A 93 -6.67 -3.37 -8.81
CA VAL A 93 -7.49 -4.03 -9.83
C VAL A 93 -7.74 -5.47 -9.43
N SER A 94 -9.01 -5.82 -9.23
CA SER A 94 -9.40 -7.19 -8.91
C SER A 94 -9.17 -8.10 -10.11
N PHE A 95 -8.66 -9.29 -9.87
CA PHE A 95 -8.53 -10.34 -10.89
C PHE A 95 -9.60 -11.44 -10.73
N VAL A 96 -10.52 -11.29 -9.76
CA VAL A 96 -11.65 -12.20 -9.56
C VAL A 96 -13.00 -11.54 -9.84
N GLU A 97 -13.07 -10.21 -9.72
CA GLU A 97 -14.28 -9.42 -9.92
C GLU A 97 -14.03 -8.29 -10.93
N SER A 98 -15.09 -7.84 -11.59
CA SER A 98 -15.05 -6.67 -12.49
C SER A 98 -15.04 -5.38 -11.67
N LYS A 99 -13.95 -5.12 -10.94
CA LYS A 99 -13.83 -4.00 -9.99
C LYS A 99 -12.42 -3.41 -9.98
N VAL A 100 -12.35 -2.09 -9.96
CA VAL A 100 -11.16 -1.32 -9.56
C VAL A 100 -11.46 -0.69 -8.20
N ASP A 101 -10.68 -1.02 -7.18
CA ASP A 101 -10.85 -0.46 -5.84
C ASP A 101 -9.92 0.74 -5.65
N TYR A 102 -10.52 1.90 -5.42
CA TYR A 102 -9.83 3.17 -5.18
C TYR A 102 -9.80 3.55 -3.68
N GLY A 103 -10.24 2.67 -2.79
CA GLY A 103 -10.45 2.97 -1.36
C GLY A 103 -9.19 3.16 -0.52
N GLY A 104 -7.99 3.10 -1.12
CA GLY A 104 -6.74 3.18 -0.36
C GLY A 104 -5.57 3.78 -1.11
N ASN A 105 -4.39 3.62 -0.54
CA ASN A 105 -3.12 4.00 -1.16
C ASN A 105 -2.14 2.82 -1.12
N CYS A 106 -1.20 2.76 -2.06
CA CYS A 106 -0.12 1.79 -2.07
C CYS A 106 1.24 2.49 -2.00
N GLY A 107 1.84 2.51 -0.81
CA GLY A 107 3.13 3.16 -0.62
C GLY A 107 4.28 2.50 -1.39
N ASN A 108 4.21 1.20 -1.70
CA ASN A 108 5.19 0.58 -2.60
C ASN A 108 5.08 1.17 -4.01
N ILE A 109 3.88 1.30 -4.58
CA ILE A 109 3.68 1.95 -5.88
C ILE A 109 4.01 3.45 -5.80
N SER A 110 3.75 4.11 -4.68
CA SER A 110 4.11 5.52 -4.47
C SER A 110 5.60 5.79 -4.69
N SER A 111 6.49 4.82 -4.40
CA SER A 111 7.93 4.98 -4.64
C SER A 111 8.32 5.11 -6.12
N ALA A 112 7.46 4.66 -7.02
CA ALA A 112 7.69 4.78 -8.46
C ALA A 112 7.04 6.05 -9.05
N VAL A 113 6.20 6.77 -8.29
CA VAL A 113 5.51 7.97 -8.79
C VAL A 113 6.49 9.12 -9.06
N GLY A 114 7.42 9.37 -8.13
CA GLY A 114 8.45 10.41 -8.32
C GLY A 114 9.33 10.16 -9.53
N PRO A 115 9.98 8.98 -9.66
CA PRO A 115 10.74 8.60 -10.85
C PRO A 115 9.92 8.68 -12.15
N TYR A 116 8.69 8.17 -12.16
CA TYR A 116 7.80 8.26 -13.32
C TYR A 116 7.53 9.73 -13.70
N ALA A 117 7.20 10.56 -12.73
CA ALA A 117 6.88 11.97 -12.96
C ALA A 117 8.06 12.75 -13.58
N ILE A 118 9.28 12.45 -13.14
CA ILE A 118 10.51 13.03 -13.70
C ILE A 118 10.70 12.53 -15.13
N ASP A 119 10.72 11.22 -15.35
CA ASP A 119 11.03 10.62 -16.65
C ASP A 119 9.97 10.92 -17.72
N LYS A 120 8.71 11.15 -17.31
CA LYS A 120 7.60 11.57 -18.21
C LYS A 120 7.46 13.08 -18.35
N GLY A 121 8.34 13.86 -17.71
CA GLY A 121 8.40 15.32 -17.90
C GLY A 121 7.29 16.12 -17.19
N TYR A 122 6.66 15.57 -16.15
CA TYR A 122 5.75 16.34 -15.29
C TYR A 122 6.49 17.44 -14.53
N LEU A 123 7.77 17.20 -14.22
CA LEU A 123 8.67 18.16 -13.61
C LEU A 123 9.90 18.35 -14.49
N LYS A 124 10.35 19.61 -14.57
CA LYS A 124 11.66 19.91 -15.16
C LYS A 124 12.73 19.69 -14.10
N VAL A 125 13.72 18.87 -14.42
CA VAL A 125 14.90 18.62 -13.59
C VAL A 125 16.13 19.13 -14.35
N ASP A 126 16.94 19.97 -13.70
CA ASP A 126 18.17 20.46 -14.30
C ASP A 126 19.21 19.32 -14.36
N ALA A 127 19.98 19.28 -15.44
CA ALA A 127 21.02 18.25 -15.64
C ALA A 127 22.10 18.25 -14.54
N THR A 128 22.28 19.36 -13.83
CA THR A 128 23.23 19.51 -12.71
C THR A 128 22.67 19.03 -11.37
N GLU A 129 21.35 18.87 -11.25
CA GLU A 129 20.73 18.37 -10.03
C GLU A 129 21.17 16.92 -9.76
N LYS A 130 21.35 16.60 -8.47
CA LYS A 130 21.65 15.23 -8.01
C LYS A 130 20.49 14.59 -7.30
N GLN A 131 19.51 15.40 -6.88
CA GLN A 131 18.36 14.96 -6.14
C GLN A 131 17.18 15.90 -6.39
N ARG A 132 15.98 15.36 -6.53
CA ARG A 132 14.74 16.11 -6.72
C ARG A 132 13.69 15.62 -5.73
N VAL A 133 13.07 16.56 -5.02
CA VAL A 133 11.85 16.28 -4.25
C VAL A 133 10.64 16.42 -5.17
N VAL A 134 9.83 15.38 -5.26
CA VAL A 134 8.55 15.36 -5.97
C VAL A 134 7.44 15.30 -4.92
N ARG A 135 6.59 16.31 -4.89
CA ARG A 135 5.43 16.40 -3.99
C ARG A 135 4.24 15.75 -4.69
N VAL A 136 3.77 14.65 -4.14
CA VAL A 136 2.73 13.81 -4.70
C VAL A 136 1.45 14.00 -3.90
N HIS A 137 0.38 14.45 -4.52
CA HIS A 137 -0.95 14.46 -3.93
C HIS A 137 -1.64 13.14 -4.25
N ASN A 138 -1.88 12.34 -3.23
CA ASN A 138 -2.66 11.11 -3.36
C ASN A 138 -4.16 11.45 -3.38
N THR A 139 -4.80 11.32 -4.53
CA THR A 139 -6.20 11.72 -4.72
C THR A 139 -7.21 10.79 -4.03
N ASN A 140 -6.79 9.58 -3.63
CA ASN A 140 -7.65 8.65 -2.89
C ASN A 140 -7.87 9.10 -1.44
N THR A 141 -6.82 9.65 -0.82
CA THR A 141 -6.81 10.00 0.60
C THR A 141 -6.69 11.49 0.86
N GLY A 142 -6.41 12.30 -0.17
CA GLY A 142 -6.08 13.72 -0.03
C GLY A 142 -4.71 14.00 0.59
N ALA A 143 -3.93 12.97 0.89
CA ALA A 143 -2.64 13.10 1.56
C ALA A 143 -1.54 13.58 0.63
N LEU A 144 -0.62 14.38 1.17
CA LEU A 144 0.61 14.79 0.48
C LEU A 144 1.75 13.85 0.89
N LEU A 145 2.44 13.30 -0.10
CA LEU A 145 3.65 12.50 0.05
C LEU A 145 4.82 13.26 -0.55
N GLN A 146 6.01 13.10 0.01
CA GLN A 146 7.23 13.60 -0.62
C GLN A 146 8.09 12.42 -1.06
N CYS A 147 8.45 12.41 -2.34
CA CYS A 147 9.35 11.44 -2.92
C CYS A 147 10.67 12.14 -3.25
N THR A 148 11.72 11.86 -2.50
CA THR A 148 13.06 12.35 -2.84
C THR A 148 13.75 11.35 -3.75
N VAL A 149 13.99 11.75 -5.00
CA VAL A 149 14.51 10.90 -6.08
C VAL A 149 15.94 11.34 -6.42
N GLN A 150 16.85 10.39 -6.50
CA GLN A 150 18.19 10.65 -7.06
C GLN A 150 18.06 10.86 -8.56
N VAL A 151 18.71 11.90 -9.07
CA VAL A 151 18.64 12.27 -10.49
C VAL A 151 20.02 12.49 -11.09
N ALA A 152 20.15 12.20 -12.37
CA ALA A 152 21.33 12.48 -13.19
C ALA A 152 20.88 12.81 -14.62
N ASP A 153 21.49 13.81 -15.22
CA ASP A 153 21.19 14.23 -16.60
C ASP A 153 19.69 14.47 -16.84
N GLY A 154 18.99 15.01 -15.82
CA GLY A 154 17.57 15.33 -15.89
C GLY A 154 16.64 14.14 -15.79
N ARG A 155 17.11 12.94 -15.41
CA ARG A 155 16.35 11.69 -15.29
C ARG A 155 16.50 11.04 -13.92
N ALA A 156 15.57 10.18 -13.57
CA ALA A 156 15.66 9.38 -12.35
C ALA A 156 16.78 8.33 -12.47
N VAL A 157 17.62 8.24 -11.43
CA VAL A 157 18.63 7.19 -11.33
C VAL A 157 17.99 5.88 -10.90
N VAL A 158 18.39 4.78 -11.54
CA VAL A 158 17.86 3.43 -11.28
C VAL A 158 18.87 2.57 -10.53
N ASP A 159 20.15 2.63 -10.93
CA ASP A 159 21.20 1.82 -10.33
C ASP A 159 21.68 2.42 -9.00
N GLY A 160 21.96 1.57 -8.02
CA GLY A 160 22.42 1.96 -6.70
C GLY A 160 22.54 0.77 -5.76
N ASP A 161 22.90 1.04 -4.52
CA ASP A 161 23.28 0.01 -3.53
C ASP A 161 22.17 -0.29 -2.51
N VAL A 162 21.01 0.38 -2.61
CA VAL A 162 19.94 0.17 -1.64
C VAL A 162 19.25 -1.16 -1.89
N GLN A 163 19.36 -2.04 -0.90
CA GLN A 163 18.63 -3.30 -0.84
C GLN A 163 17.38 -3.16 0.01
N ILE A 164 16.25 -3.65 -0.49
CA ILE A 164 15.01 -3.75 0.29
C ILE A 164 14.53 -5.20 0.33
N ALA A 165 14.04 -5.63 1.49
CA ALA A 165 13.52 -6.98 1.67
C ALA A 165 12.36 -7.28 0.70
N GLY A 166 12.41 -8.43 0.03
CA GLY A 166 11.42 -8.84 -0.96
C GLY A 166 11.71 -8.38 -2.40
N VAL A 167 12.85 -7.70 -2.64
CA VAL A 167 13.34 -7.36 -3.99
C VAL A 167 14.71 -7.99 -4.21
N PRO A 168 14.90 -8.76 -5.30
CA PRO A 168 16.15 -9.52 -5.51
C PRO A 168 17.39 -8.67 -5.77
N SER A 169 17.22 -7.46 -6.33
CA SER A 169 18.33 -6.62 -6.79
C SER A 169 18.36 -5.28 -6.06
N PRO A 170 19.54 -4.72 -5.75
CA PRO A 170 19.66 -3.36 -5.27
C PRO A 170 19.22 -2.35 -6.32
N GLY A 171 19.09 -1.07 -5.94
CA GLY A 171 18.78 0.04 -6.81
C GLY A 171 19.01 1.39 -6.15
N ALA A 172 18.79 2.46 -6.88
CA ALA A 172 18.83 3.80 -6.32
C ALA A 172 17.71 3.98 -5.29
N GLY A 173 18.06 4.58 -4.15
CA GLY A 173 17.10 4.86 -3.09
C GLY A 173 16.13 5.96 -3.49
N VAL A 174 14.85 5.74 -3.26
CA VAL A 174 13.80 6.75 -3.26
C VAL A 174 13.33 6.91 -1.82
N ASP A 175 13.54 8.09 -1.25
CA ASP A 175 13.09 8.39 0.10
C ASP A 175 11.63 8.86 0.05
N LEU A 176 10.78 8.18 0.82
CA LEU A 176 9.35 8.44 0.92
C LEU A 176 9.02 9.01 2.28
N ASP A 177 8.53 10.22 2.33
CA ASP A 177 8.05 10.85 3.55
C ASP A 177 6.50 10.85 3.58
N PHE A 178 5.95 10.16 4.58
CA PHE A 178 4.52 10.01 4.86
C PHE A 178 4.08 10.83 6.09
N SER A 179 4.88 11.75 6.58
CA SER A 179 4.61 12.52 7.82
C SER A 179 3.26 13.24 7.79
N ALA A 180 2.80 13.64 6.60
CA ALA A 180 1.53 14.35 6.41
C ALA A 180 0.30 13.42 6.23
N THR A 181 0.42 12.11 6.51
CA THR A 181 -0.65 11.13 6.23
C THR A 181 -1.47 10.70 7.47
N LYS A 182 -1.31 11.37 8.60
CA LYS A 182 -2.09 11.08 9.82
C LYS A 182 -3.59 11.35 9.58
N GLY A 183 -4.43 10.39 9.97
CA GLY A 183 -5.88 10.52 9.83
C GLY A 183 -6.36 10.66 8.40
N SER A 184 -5.63 10.13 7.43
CA SER A 184 -5.93 10.33 6.00
C SER A 184 -7.25 9.72 5.54
N VAL A 185 -7.79 8.74 6.26
CA VAL A 185 -9.06 8.09 5.96
C VAL A 185 -10.13 8.43 7.00
N THR A 186 -9.77 8.36 8.30
CA THR A 186 -10.74 8.54 9.40
C THR A 186 -10.75 9.95 9.99
N GLY A 187 -9.83 10.81 9.55
CA GLY A 187 -9.67 12.19 10.05
C GLY A 187 -8.86 12.32 11.34
N LYS A 188 -8.49 11.20 11.98
CA LYS A 188 -7.78 11.20 13.28
C LYS A 188 -6.68 10.14 13.29
N LEU A 189 -5.55 10.44 13.94
CA LEU A 189 -4.48 9.46 14.19
C LEU A 189 -4.99 8.25 14.97
N LEU A 190 -5.75 8.51 16.04
CA LEU A 190 -6.46 7.50 16.84
C LEU A 190 -7.95 7.61 16.55
N PRO A 191 -8.53 6.78 15.67
CA PRO A 191 -9.93 6.90 15.25
C PRO A 191 -10.93 6.78 16.40
N SER A 192 -10.66 5.90 17.36
CA SER A 192 -11.47 5.74 18.58
C SER A 192 -11.16 6.80 19.67
N GLY A 193 -10.03 7.50 19.56
CA GLY A 193 -9.48 8.37 20.60
C GLY A 193 -8.75 7.62 21.72
N GLN A 194 -8.61 6.30 21.62
CA GLN A 194 -7.94 5.46 22.61
C GLN A 194 -6.69 4.80 22.02
N LEU A 195 -5.68 4.56 22.84
CA LEU A 195 -4.48 3.78 22.48
C LEU A 195 -4.74 2.28 22.45
N LYS A 196 -5.68 1.82 23.30
CA LYS A 196 -6.19 0.44 23.29
C LYS A 196 -7.72 0.44 23.31
N ASP A 197 -8.29 -0.43 22.50
CA ASP A 197 -9.72 -0.69 22.42
C ASP A 197 -9.99 -2.16 22.70
N LEU A 198 -11.13 -2.45 23.35
CA LEU A 198 -11.66 -3.80 23.49
C LEU A 198 -12.78 -3.98 22.47
N LEU A 199 -12.60 -4.89 21.53
CA LEU A 199 -13.59 -5.22 20.50
C LEU A 199 -14.42 -6.42 20.93
N SER A 200 -15.75 -6.32 20.84
CA SER A 200 -16.69 -7.45 21.00
C SER A 200 -16.91 -8.09 19.62
N VAL A 201 -16.21 -9.18 19.35
CA VAL A 201 -16.20 -9.85 18.05
C VAL A 201 -17.15 -11.04 18.06
N PRO A 202 -18.20 -11.08 17.20
CA PRO A 202 -19.10 -12.22 17.10
C PRO A 202 -18.38 -13.44 16.52
N ASN A 203 -18.59 -14.62 17.13
CA ASN A 203 -18.16 -15.91 16.60
C ASN A 203 -19.24 -16.53 15.69
N GLU A 204 -18.89 -17.62 14.99
CA GLU A 204 -19.81 -18.33 14.10
C GLU A 204 -20.96 -19.03 14.87
N ASP A 205 -20.73 -19.38 16.13
CA ASP A 205 -21.71 -19.98 17.04
C ASP A 205 -22.56 -18.94 17.81
N ALA A 206 -22.52 -17.67 17.40
CA ALA A 206 -23.17 -16.53 18.04
C ALA A 206 -22.63 -16.16 19.43
N SER A 207 -21.59 -16.80 19.93
CA SER A 207 -20.86 -16.31 21.10
C SER A 207 -20.08 -15.03 20.74
N VAL A 208 -19.63 -14.30 21.75
CA VAL A 208 -18.85 -13.06 21.56
C VAL A 208 -17.50 -13.21 22.27
N GLU A 209 -16.43 -13.04 21.52
CA GLU A 209 -15.08 -12.94 22.08
C GLU A 209 -14.68 -11.47 22.28
N GLN A 210 -13.81 -11.24 23.27
CA GLN A 210 -13.22 -9.93 23.51
C GLN A 210 -11.78 -9.92 22.96
N VAL A 211 -11.48 -8.98 22.07
CA VAL A 211 -10.14 -8.84 21.47
C VAL A 211 -9.63 -7.43 21.75
N GLU A 212 -8.49 -7.35 22.42
CA GLU A 212 -7.83 -6.07 22.67
C GLU A 212 -6.98 -5.67 21.46
N VAL A 213 -7.13 -4.43 21.01
CA VAL A 213 -6.48 -3.91 19.81
C VAL A 213 -5.98 -2.48 20.01
N THR A 214 -5.05 -2.06 19.17
CA THR A 214 -4.77 -0.64 18.90
C THR A 214 -5.28 -0.31 17.49
N LEU A 215 -6.07 0.77 17.39
CA LEU A 215 -6.61 1.29 16.12
C LEU A 215 -5.87 2.58 15.77
N LEU A 216 -5.22 2.63 14.61
CA LEU A 216 -4.43 3.78 14.20
C LEU A 216 -4.57 4.07 12.71
N ASP A 217 -4.71 5.37 12.35
CA ASP A 217 -4.78 5.83 10.96
C ASP A 217 -3.61 6.78 10.65
N ALA A 218 -2.59 6.22 10.00
CA ALA A 218 -1.46 6.96 9.44
C ALA A 218 -0.93 6.21 8.22
N GLY A 219 -0.95 6.85 7.07
CA GLY A 219 -0.64 6.20 5.79
C GLY A 219 -1.70 5.18 5.35
N GLN A 220 -2.20 4.38 6.29
CA GLN A 220 -3.27 3.40 6.13
C GLN A 220 -3.91 3.12 7.49
N PRO A 221 -5.26 3.07 7.60
CA PRO A 221 -5.91 2.58 8.80
C PRO A 221 -5.52 1.13 9.10
N MET A 222 -5.08 0.90 10.34
CA MET A 222 -4.59 -0.39 10.81
C MET A 222 -5.28 -0.82 12.10
N VAL A 223 -5.46 -2.13 12.21
CA VAL A 223 -5.87 -2.83 13.42
C VAL A 223 -4.70 -3.67 13.89
N PHE A 224 -4.17 -3.39 15.07
CA PHE A 224 -3.08 -4.16 15.65
C PHE A 224 -3.61 -5.03 16.79
N LEU A 225 -3.22 -6.30 16.80
CA LEU A 225 -3.47 -7.23 17.90
C LEU A 225 -2.23 -8.08 18.17
N ARG A 226 -2.14 -8.68 19.35
CA ARG A 226 -1.02 -9.59 19.67
C ARG A 226 -1.17 -10.88 18.86
N ALA A 227 -0.06 -11.43 18.40
CA ALA A 227 -0.06 -12.74 17.74
C ALA A 227 -0.63 -13.85 18.65
N THR A 228 -0.42 -13.74 19.97
CA THR A 228 -1.01 -14.64 20.97
C THR A 228 -2.55 -14.58 21.01
N ASP A 229 -3.13 -13.43 20.71
CA ASP A 229 -4.58 -13.30 20.64
C ASP A 229 -5.13 -13.81 19.31
N LEU A 230 -4.37 -13.60 18.20
CA LEU A 230 -4.77 -14.12 16.90
C LEU A 230 -4.68 -15.66 16.84
N PHE A 231 -3.56 -16.21 17.29
CA PHE A 231 -3.27 -17.67 17.29
C PHE A 231 -3.53 -18.28 18.66
N ASN A 232 -4.59 -17.89 19.34
CA ASN A 232 -4.89 -18.28 20.72
C ASN A 232 -4.99 -19.80 20.95
N LEU A 233 -5.34 -20.58 19.92
CA LEU A 233 -5.36 -22.05 19.92
C LEU A 233 -4.07 -22.69 19.42
N GLN A 234 -3.07 -21.91 19.01
CA GLN A 234 -1.81 -22.36 18.39
C GLN A 234 -0.62 -21.56 18.95
N PRO A 235 -0.30 -21.70 20.25
CA PRO A 235 0.70 -20.86 20.91
C PRO A 235 2.10 -21.00 20.31
N GLU A 236 2.44 -22.14 19.73
CA GLU A 236 3.69 -22.39 19.00
C GLU A 236 3.75 -21.54 17.71
N VAL A 237 2.62 -21.36 17.02
CA VAL A 237 2.52 -20.47 15.85
C VAL A 237 2.60 -19.01 16.27
N ALA A 238 1.93 -18.63 17.35
CA ALA A 238 1.97 -17.26 17.88
C ALA A 238 3.40 -16.80 18.18
N SER A 239 4.26 -17.72 18.61
CA SER A 239 5.66 -17.46 18.94
C SER A 239 6.65 -17.70 17.79
N ALA A 240 6.15 -18.13 16.63
CA ALA A 240 6.98 -18.44 15.48
C ALA A 240 7.31 -17.19 14.63
N SER A 241 8.20 -17.37 13.65
CA SER A 241 8.54 -16.30 12.72
C SER A 241 7.34 -15.86 11.87
N PRO A 242 7.30 -14.61 11.38
CA PRO A 242 6.23 -14.14 10.51
C PRO A 242 5.99 -15.02 9.28
N LYS A 243 7.02 -15.67 8.77
CA LYS A 243 6.90 -16.62 7.65
C LYS A 243 6.11 -17.88 8.04
N VAL A 244 6.36 -18.44 9.22
CA VAL A 244 5.62 -19.60 9.74
C VAL A 244 4.18 -19.21 10.07
N GLN A 245 3.97 -18.06 10.70
CA GLN A 245 2.64 -17.50 10.97
C GLN A 245 1.85 -17.30 9.66
N ALA A 246 2.51 -16.80 8.61
CA ALA A 246 1.91 -16.61 7.29
C ALA A 246 1.44 -17.93 6.66
N GLU A 247 2.26 -18.97 6.71
CA GLU A 247 1.88 -20.29 6.18
C GLU A 247 0.75 -20.95 7.00
N ALA A 248 0.76 -20.82 8.31
CA ALA A 248 -0.31 -21.32 9.16
C ALA A 248 -1.64 -20.62 8.85
N LEU A 249 -1.64 -19.27 8.80
CA LEU A 249 -2.84 -18.50 8.51
C LEU A 249 -3.39 -18.74 7.09
N LYS A 250 -2.50 -18.87 6.09
CA LYS A 250 -2.88 -19.13 4.70
C LYS A 250 -3.69 -20.41 4.52
N ASN A 251 -3.39 -21.42 5.33
CA ASN A 251 -3.99 -22.75 5.25
C ASN A 251 -5.19 -22.92 6.21
N ASP A 252 -5.53 -21.90 6.98
CA ASP A 252 -6.62 -21.93 7.97
C ASP A 252 -7.75 -20.95 7.58
N ALA A 253 -8.72 -21.46 6.84
CA ALA A 253 -9.88 -20.67 6.41
C ALA A 253 -10.75 -20.17 7.58
N ALA A 254 -10.82 -20.90 8.70
CA ALA A 254 -11.58 -20.48 9.87
C ALA A 254 -10.90 -19.29 10.56
N LEU A 255 -9.56 -19.34 10.66
CA LEU A 255 -8.78 -18.26 11.22
C LEU A 255 -8.83 -17.00 10.32
N LEU A 256 -8.78 -17.17 8.99
CA LEU A 256 -8.98 -16.04 8.06
C LEU A 256 -10.37 -15.40 8.21
N ARG A 257 -11.43 -16.18 8.37
CA ARG A 257 -12.78 -15.64 8.66
C ARG A 257 -12.82 -14.91 10.01
N ARG A 258 -12.10 -15.40 11.02
CA ARG A 258 -11.96 -14.72 12.30
C ARG A 258 -11.26 -13.37 12.15
N VAL A 259 -10.14 -13.31 11.40
CA VAL A 259 -9.47 -12.04 11.06
C VAL A 259 -10.43 -11.06 10.40
N GLU A 260 -11.26 -11.53 9.46
CA GLU A 260 -12.23 -10.66 8.78
C GLU A 260 -13.32 -10.14 9.72
N ARG A 261 -13.79 -10.93 10.68
CA ARG A 261 -14.73 -10.44 11.71
C ARG A 261 -14.09 -9.38 12.60
N ILE A 262 -12.84 -9.60 13.06
CA ILE A 262 -12.07 -8.60 13.83
C ILE A 262 -11.93 -7.31 13.02
N ARG A 263 -11.55 -7.43 11.74
CA ARG A 263 -11.42 -6.31 10.81
C ARG A 263 -12.73 -5.54 10.64
N GLY A 264 -13.83 -6.26 10.44
CA GLY A 264 -15.16 -5.66 10.25
C GLY A 264 -15.62 -4.88 11.49
N VAL A 265 -15.47 -5.48 12.69
CA VAL A 265 -15.84 -4.81 13.96
C VAL A 265 -14.94 -3.59 14.19
N ALA A 266 -13.66 -3.69 13.90
CA ALA A 266 -12.74 -2.55 13.96
C ALA A 266 -13.10 -1.45 12.95
N ALA A 267 -13.51 -1.81 11.73
CA ALA A 267 -13.94 -0.86 10.70
C ALA A 267 -15.17 -0.04 11.17
N VAL A 268 -16.11 -0.67 11.86
CA VAL A 268 -17.24 0.05 12.50
C VAL A 268 -16.73 1.00 13.59
N LYS A 269 -15.85 0.53 14.45
CA LYS A 269 -15.26 1.35 15.54
C LYS A 269 -14.48 2.55 15.02
N MET A 270 -13.83 2.40 13.84
CA MET A 270 -13.10 3.46 13.15
C MET A 270 -14.01 4.39 12.33
N GLY A 271 -15.31 4.10 12.20
CA GLY A 271 -16.26 4.88 11.40
C GLY A 271 -16.11 4.69 9.88
N ILE A 272 -15.52 3.58 9.44
CA ILE A 272 -15.30 3.27 8.02
C ILE A 272 -16.54 2.64 7.39
N VAL A 273 -17.23 1.76 8.12
CA VAL A 273 -18.50 1.13 7.71
C VAL A 273 -19.52 1.19 8.84
N GLU A 274 -20.80 1.09 8.52
CA GLU A 274 -21.88 1.11 9.52
C GLU A 274 -22.06 -0.25 10.20
N ARG A 275 -21.87 -1.35 9.47
CA ARG A 275 -22.06 -2.73 9.94
C ARG A 275 -20.84 -3.57 9.60
N TRP A 276 -20.39 -4.39 10.53
CA TRP A 276 -19.20 -5.22 10.34
C TRP A 276 -19.36 -6.25 9.21
N GLN A 277 -20.58 -6.75 8.97
CA GLN A 277 -20.88 -7.71 7.90
C GLN A 277 -20.71 -7.12 6.49
N ASP A 278 -20.80 -5.80 6.37
CA ASP A 278 -20.69 -5.12 5.09
C ASP A 278 -19.22 -4.73 4.76
N ALA A 279 -18.31 -4.91 5.73
CA ALA A 279 -16.92 -4.47 5.59
C ALA A 279 -16.18 -5.16 4.43
N GLU A 280 -16.43 -6.44 4.17
CA GLU A 280 -15.81 -7.17 3.06
C GLU A 280 -16.27 -6.63 1.69
N ARG A 281 -17.53 -6.23 1.57
CA ARG A 281 -18.10 -5.68 0.33
C ARG A 281 -17.76 -4.20 0.14
N ASP A 282 -17.96 -3.39 1.18
CA ASP A 282 -17.97 -1.92 1.06
C ASP A 282 -16.59 -1.31 1.28
N SER A 283 -15.74 -1.96 2.08
CA SER A 283 -14.37 -1.54 2.36
C SER A 283 -13.39 -2.73 2.39
N PRO A 284 -13.24 -3.48 1.27
CA PRO A 284 -12.38 -4.67 1.24
C PRO A 284 -10.91 -4.36 1.47
N TYR A 285 -10.47 -3.14 1.12
CA TYR A 285 -9.09 -2.72 1.23
C TYR A 285 -8.72 -2.12 2.60
N THR A 286 -9.69 -1.60 3.37
CA THR A 286 -9.44 -0.81 4.59
C THR A 286 -10.38 -1.22 5.72
N PRO A 287 -9.90 -1.36 6.99
CA PRO A 287 -8.52 -1.29 7.47
C PRO A 287 -7.73 -2.58 7.19
N PHE A 288 -6.38 -2.51 7.32
CA PHE A 288 -5.53 -3.72 7.41
C PHE A 288 -5.51 -4.26 8.83
N VAL A 289 -5.20 -5.54 8.97
CA VAL A 289 -5.01 -6.19 10.28
C VAL A 289 -3.57 -6.66 10.40
N ALA A 290 -2.92 -6.39 11.53
CA ALA A 290 -1.56 -6.84 11.77
C ALA A 290 -1.43 -7.52 13.14
N ALA A 291 -0.93 -8.75 13.13
CA ALA A 291 -0.55 -9.49 14.33
C ALA A 291 0.89 -9.14 14.71
N ILE A 292 1.08 -8.74 15.98
CA ILE A 292 2.36 -8.29 16.53
C ILE A 292 2.90 -9.37 17.46
N SER A 293 4.18 -9.69 17.33
CA SER A 293 4.90 -10.66 18.17
C SER A 293 6.32 -10.19 18.51
N PRO A 294 6.98 -10.79 19.51
CA PRO A 294 8.37 -10.49 19.80
C PRO A 294 9.28 -10.64 18.58
N PRO A 295 10.43 -9.93 18.54
CA PRO A 295 11.33 -9.99 17.41
C PRO A 295 11.86 -11.42 17.18
N GLN A 296 11.78 -11.89 15.94
CA GLN A 296 12.30 -13.19 15.51
C GLN A 296 13.65 -13.06 14.77
N SER A 297 14.20 -11.86 14.69
CA SER A 297 15.52 -11.54 14.16
C SER A 297 16.20 -10.52 15.08
N GLN A 298 17.53 -10.60 15.17
CA GLN A 298 18.31 -9.59 15.92
C GLN A 298 18.20 -8.19 15.30
N ASP A 299 17.96 -8.13 14.00
CA ASP A 299 17.85 -6.90 13.24
C ASP A 299 16.45 -6.24 13.34
N ALA A 300 15.46 -6.91 13.94
CA ALA A 300 14.12 -6.39 14.13
C ALA A 300 13.90 -5.92 15.58
N ASP A 301 13.01 -4.94 15.77
CA ASP A 301 12.57 -4.50 17.09
C ASP A 301 11.34 -5.28 17.55
N PHE A 302 10.54 -5.76 16.63
CA PHE A 302 9.41 -6.69 16.80
C PHE A 302 9.11 -7.38 15.46
N SER A 303 8.21 -8.35 15.48
CA SER A 303 7.71 -9.01 14.27
C SER A 303 6.25 -8.67 14.03
N SER A 304 5.86 -8.56 12.76
CA SER A 304 4.50 -8.23 12.35
C SER A 304 4.08 -9.02 11.11
N LEU A 305 2.89 -9.62 11.18
CA LEU A 305 2.22 -10.28 10.07
C LEU A 305 1.00 -9.45 9.66
N CYS A 306 1.01 -8.92 8.44
CA CYS A 306 -0.08 -8.09 7.91
C CYS A 306 -1.01 -8.88 7.00
N VAL A 307 -2.32 -8.71 7.21
CA VAL A 307 -3.41 -9.25 6.40
C VAL A 307 -4.22 -8.10 5.80
N PHE A 308 -4.48 -8.17 4.51
CA PHE A 308 -5.34 -7.24 3.79
C PHE A 308 -6.11 -7.97 2.69
N MET A 309 -7.34 -7.58 2.41
CA MET A 309 -8.20 -8.26 1.42
C MET A 309 -8.23 -9.78 1.62
N GLN A 310 -8.38 -10.25 2.86
CA GLN A 310 -8.37 -11.66 3.29
C GLN A 310 -7.12 -12.44 2.84
N LYS A 311 -6.03 -11.75 2.50
CA LYS A 311 -4.76 -12.34 2.08
C LYS A 311 -3.60 -11.83 2.91
N ILE A 312 -2.60 -12.65 3.03
CA ILE A 312 -1.37 -12.30 3.75
C ILE A 312 -0.49 -11.47 2.84
N HIS A 313 0.02 -10.35 3.36
CA HIS A 313 1.04 -9.57 2.66
C HIS A 313 2.38 -10.29 2.75
N GLN A 314 2.95 -10.70 1.61
CA GLN A 314 4.19 -11.49 1.55
C GLN A 314 5.45 -10.72 2.01
N ALA A 315 5.40 -9.40 2.01
CA ALA A 315 6.38 -8.51 2.63
C ALA A 315 5.68 -7.67 3.71
N TYR A 316 5.78 -6.35 3.65
CA TYR A 316 5.00 -5.44 4.49
C TYR A 316 4.46 -4.26 3.68
N PRO A 317 3.21 -3.82 3.90
CA PRO A 317 2.67 -2.66 3.20
C PRO A 317 3.34 -1.39 3.71
N VAL A 318 3.90 -0.59 2.81
CA VAL A 318 4.59 0.67 3.15
C VAL A 318 3.67 1.63 3.90
N THR A 319 2.43 1.81 3.43
CA THR A 319 1.46 2.67 4.14
C THR A 319 1.10 2.11 5.52
N GLY A 320 0.98 0.78 5.64
CA GLY A 320 0.77 0.11 6.93
C GLY A 320 1.96 0.24 7.86
N SER A 321 3.20 0.27 7.35
CA SER A 321 4.40 0.42 8.20
C SER A 321 4.48 1.79 8.87
N VAL A 322 3.89 2.82 8.28
CA VAL A 322 3.75 4.16 8.89
C VAL A 322 2.94 4.07 10.19
N ALA A 323 1.74 3.48 10.10
CA ALA A 323 0.88 3.26 11.27
C ALA A 323 1.54 2.33 12.28
N THR A 324 2.20 1.27 11.81
CA THR A 324 2.89 0.30 12.65
C THR A 324 4.02 0.93 13.46
N ALA A 325 4.86 1.74 12.81
CA ALA A 325 5.94 2.45 13.49
C ALA A 325 5.41 3.48 14.49
N ALA A 326 4.37 4.25 14.11
CA ALA A 326 3.74 5.19 15.02
C ALA A 326 3.15 4.49 16.26
N ALA A 327 2.41 3.38 16.07
CA ALA A 327 1.82 2.62 17.16
C ALA A 327 2.88 2.01 18.10
N ALA A 328 4.00 1.55 17.55
CA ALA A 328 5.11 1.00 18.33
C ALA A 328 5.76 2.06 19.25
N LEU A 329 5.80 3.32 18.81
CA LEU A 329 6.37 4.43 19.56
C LEU A 329 5.38 5.07 20.56
N LEU A 330 4.08 4.81 20.45
CA LEU A 330 3.05 5.34 21.35
C LEU A 330 2.93 4.47 22.59
N GLU A 331 3.30 5.01 23.77
CA GLU A 331 3.12 4.34 25.06
C GLU A 331 1.64 4.03 25.32
N GLY A 332 1.37 2.84 25.88
CA GLY A 332 0.01 2.39 26.15
C GLY A 332 -0.68 1.69 24.98
N SER A 333 -0.05 1.58 23.81
CA SER A 333 -0.52 0.71 22.72
C SER A 333 -0.30 -0.78 23.04
N ILE A 334 -0.91 -1.69 22.29
CA ILE A 334 -0.73 -3.14 22.48
C ILE A 334 0.71 -3.60 22.25
N PHE A 335 1.55 -2.80 21.60
CA PHE A 335 2.92 -3.15 21.29
C PHE A 335 3.78 -3.40 22.52
N GLN A 336 3.59 -2.63 23.62
CA GLN A 336 4.34 -2.84 24.86
C GLN A 336 4.10 -4.22 25.47
N GLU A 337 2.91 -4.78 25.25
CA GLU A 337 2.53 -6.10 25.75
C GLU A 337 2.86 -7.23 24.77
N ALA A 338 3.12 -6.90 23.50
CA ALA A 338 3.49 -7.85 22.45
C ALA A 338 4.99 -8.24 22.48
N GLY A 339 5.77 -7.71 23.44
CA GLY A 339 7.17 -8.07 23.65
C GLY A 339 8.14 -7.42 22.66
N LEU A 340 7.85 -6.21 22.19
CA LEU A 340 8.78 -5.42 21.39
C LEU A 340 10.02 -5.02 22.22
N LYS A 341 11.13 -4.72 21.56
CA LYS A 341 12.26 -4.04 22.19
C LYS A 341 11.84 -2.62 22.58
N PRO A 342 12.12 -2.17 23.82
CA PRO A 342 11.69 -0.86 24.28
C PRO A 342 12.39 0.26 23.51
N PHE A 343 11.64 1.30 23.16
CA PHE A 343 12.18 2.54 22.60
C PHE A 343 12.44 3.56 23.72
N ALA A 344 13.47 4.39 23.53
CA ALA A 344 13.77 5.47 24.46
C ALA A 344 12.78 6.63 24.24
N HIS A 345 12.06 7.00 25.29
CA HIS A 345 11.15 8.13 25.29
C HIS A 345 11.82 9.36 25.93
N SER A 346 11.46 10.54 25.45
CA SER A 346 11.75 11.84 26.08
C SER A 346 10.47 12.43 26.66
N ASP A 347 10.59 13.52 27.42
CA ASP A 347 9.43 14.17 28.09
C ASP A 347 8.29 14.56 27.13
N ASN A 348 8.53 14.64 25.80
CA ASN A 348 7.55 15.12 24.84
C ASN A 348 7.34 14.18 23.63
N GLY A 349 7.94 13.00 23.60
CA GLY A 349 7.76 12.08 22.48
C GLY A 349 8.83 11.01 22.36
N CYS A 350 8.75 10.27 21.26
CA CYS A 350 9.71 9.25 20.90
C CYS A 350 10.13 9.41 19.43
N LYS A 351 11.42 9.27 19.18
CA LYS A 351 11.99 9.21 17.81
C LYS A 351 12.91 8.02 17.70
N ALA A 352 12.69 7.17 16.71
CA ALA A 352 13.53 6.00 16.47
C ALA A 352 13.51 5.57 14.99
N LEU A 353 14.54 4.84 14.59
CA LEU A 353 14.48 3.94 13.45
C LEU A 353 13.78 2.65 13.91
N VAL A 354 12.53 2.50 13.51
CA VAL A 354 11.70 1.33 13.87
C VAL A 354 11.92 0.24 12.84
N ARG A 355 12.34 -0.94 13.28
CA ARG A 355 12.68 -2.10 12.44
C ARG A 355 11.62 -3.19 12.57
N ILE A 356 10.80 -3.31 11.54
CA ILE A 356 9.64 -4.22 11.49
C ILE A 356 10.05 -5.52 10.83
N GLY A 357 10.11 -6.63 11.58
CA GLY A 357 10.29 -7.96 11.03
C GLY A 357 9.01 -8.44 10.33
N HIS A 358 9.13 -8.99 9.12
CA HIS A 358 8.00 -9.45 8.31
C HIS A 358 8.37 -10.72 7.50
N PRO A 359 7.43 -11.39 6.80
CA PRO A 359 7.72 -12.68 6.13
C PRO A 359 8.92 -12.70 5.17
N SER A 360 9.25 -11.55 4.54
CA SER A 360 10.36 -11.44 3.56
C SER A 360 11.63 -10.79 4.13
N GLY A 361 11.67 -10.42 5.42
CA GLY A 361 12.83 -9.78 6.05
C GLY A 361 12.48 -8.68 7.02
N VAL A 362 13.21 -7.57 6.99
CA VAL A 362 13.03 -6.41 7.88
C VAL A 362 12.77 -5.15 7.05
N MET A 363 11.90 -4.29 7.56
CA MET A 363 11.60 -2.98 6.99
C MET A 363 11.88 -1.89 8.02
N ASP A 364 12.69 -0.92 7.63
CA ASP A 364 13.05 0.22 8.44
C ASP A 364 12.11 1.41 8.18
N VAL A 365 11.69 2.08 9.26
CA VAL A 365 10.89 3.30 9.24
C VAL A 365 11.52 4.32 10.19
N ASP A 366 11.99 5.46 9.69
CA ASP A 366 12.41 6.59 10.53
C ASP A 366 11.14 7.30 11.01
N ALA A 367 10.78 7.10 12.26
CA ALA A 367 9.54 7.57 12.83
C ALA A 367 9.75 8.45 14.06
N ALA A 368 8.86 9.42 14.23
CA ALA A 368 8.77 10.24 15.44
C ALA A 368 7.30 10.53 15.78
N VAL A 369 6.98 10.42 17.07
CA VAL A 369 5.65 10.73 17.60
C VAL A 369 5.77 11.70 18.77
N ARG A 370 4.75 12.53 18.95
CA ARG A 370 4.47 13.23 20.20
C ARG A 370 3.48 12.38 21.01
N LEU A 371 3.62 12.36 22.33
CA LEU A 371 2.78 11.54 23.19
C LEU A 371 1.52 12.28 23.65
N GLU A 372 1.62 13.57 23.95
CA GLU A 372 0.51 14.38 24.43
C GLU A 372 0.37 15.74 23.72
N PRO A 373 -0.70 15.96 22.97
CA PRO A 373 -1.62 14.94 22.45
C PRO A 373 -0.90 14.01 21.45
N PRO A 374 -1.35 12.75 21.30
CA PRO A 374 -0.74 11.82 20.37
C PRO A 374 -0.71 12.37 18.95
N GLU A 375 0.49 12.44 18.35
CA GLU A 375 0.67 12.98 16.99
C GLU A 375 1.83 12.30 16.28
N LEU A 376 1.63 11.98 15.00
CA LEU A 376 2.71 11.57 14.10
C LEU A 376 3.47 12.83 13.64
N LEU A 377 4.76 12.89 13.96
CA LEU A 377 5.63 13.99 13.57
C LEU A 377 6.52 13.64 12.38
N ARG A 378 6.89 12.36 12.24
CA ARG A 378 7.73 11.87 11.16
C ARG A 378 7.39 10.41 10.85
N ALA A 379 7.37 10.06 9.56
CA ALA A 379 7.39 8.70 9.06
C ALA A 379 8.01 8.70 7.66
N ALA A 380 9.25 8.27 7.57
CA ALA A 380 9.98 8.22 6.30
C ALA A 380 10.67 6.87 6.14
N MET A 381 10.80 6.43 4.89
CA MET A 381 11.45 5.17 4.56
C MET A 381 12.02 5.19 3.16
N VAL A 382 13.11 4.45 2.99
CA VAL A 382 13.73 4.28 1.67
C VAL A 382 13.14 3.08 0.95
N ARG A 383 12.80 3.26 -0.31
CA ARG A 383 12.42 2.21 -1.25
C ARG A 383 13.26 2.34 -2.52
N THR A 384 13.09 1.40 -3.45
CA THR A 384 13.67 1.48 -4.79
C THR A 384 12.57 1.34 -5.84
N ALA A 385 12.77 1.92 -7.01
CA ALA A 385 11.84 1.82 -8.13
C ALA A 385 12.58 1.56 -9.44
N ARG A 386 11.89 0.96 -10.41
CA ARG A 386 12.46 0.73 -11.73
C ARG A 386 11.35 0.68 -12.79
N CYS A 387 11.56 1.37 -13.92
CA CYS A 387 10.75 1.16 -15.12
C CYS A 387 11.10 -0.22 -15.71
N LEU A 388 10.07 -1.03 -15.97
CA LEU A 388 10.20 -2.37 -16.51
C LEU A 388 9.87 -2.39 -18.01
N MET A 389 8.89 -1.59 -18.42
CA MET A 389 8.44 -1.46 -19.81
C MET A 389 7.81 -0.08 -20.00
N ASP A 390 8.06 0.51 -21.14
CA ASP A 390 7.39 1.71 -21.64
C ASP A 390 6.95 1.48 -23.07
N GLY A 391 5.65 1.69 -23.36
CA GLY A 391 5.08 1.35 -24.65
C GLY A 391 3.58 1.57 -24.70
N GLN A 392 2.87 0.79 -25.48
CA GLN A 392 1.43 0.92 -25.68
C GLN A 392 0.69 -0.38 -25.35
N ALA A 393 -0.37 -0.26 -24.56
CA ALA A 393 -1.39 -1.29 -24.42
C ALA A 393 -2.47 -1.09 -25.49
N TYR A 394 -3.00 -2.18 -26.03
CA TYR A 394 -4.04 -2.13 -27.05
C TYR A 394 -5.34 -2.69 -26.48
N ILE A 395 -6.43 -1.92 -26.63
CA ILE A 395 -7.77 -2.35 -26.24
C ILE A 395 -8.72 -2.32 -27.44
N PRO A 396 -9.71 -3.24 -27.52
CA PRO A 396 -10.68 -3.24 -28.61
C PRO A 396 -11.53 -1.95 -28.62
N TRP A 397 -11.89 -1.46 -29.80
CA TRP A 397 -12.83 -0.33 -29.93
C TRP A 397 -14.22 -0.62 -29.36
N SER A 398 -14.59 -1.88 -29.16
CA SER A 398 -15.83 -2.24 -28.46
C SER A 398 -15.86 -1.79 -26.99
N VAL A 399 -14.68 -1.60 -26.35
CA VAL A 399 -14.54 -1.09 -24.97
C VAL A 399 -14.51 0.44 -24.96
N TRP A 400 -13.73 1.03 -25.87
CA TRP A 400 -13.63 2.49 -26.00
C TRP A 400 -13.61 2.85 -27.48
N PRO A 401 -14.78 3.19 -28.07
CA PRO A 401 -14.90 3.53 -29.49
C PRO A 401 -14.04 4.72 -29.89
N GLU A 402 -13.60 4.76 -31.13
CA GLU A 402 -12.77 5.84 -31.69
C GLU A 402 -13.51 7.20 -31.61
N SER A 403 -14.83 7.19 -31.78
CA SER A 403 -15.68 8.36 -31.76
C SER A 403 -15.97 8.91 -30.35
N ALA A 404 -15.62 8.15 -29.28
CA ALA A 404 -15.77 8.58 -27.90
C ALA A 404 -14.50 9.31 -27.45
N LYS A 405 -14.61 10.65 -27.31
CA LYS A 405 -13.56 11.49 -26.71
C LYS A 405 -13.67 11.47 -25.18
#